data_d2ec30901bffcb76e2035a0c35281593
#
_entry.id   d2ec30901bffcb76e2035a0c35281593
#
_cell.length_a   1.000
_cell.length_b   1.000
_cell.length_c   1.000
_cell.angle_alpha   90.00
_cell.angle_beta   90.00
_cell.angle_gamma   90.00
#
_symmetry.space_group_name_H-M   'P 1'
#
loop_
_entity.id
_entity.type
_entity.pdbx_description
1 polymer ?
#
loop_
_entity_poly.entity_id
_entity_poly.type
_entity_poly.pdbx_seq_one_letter_code
_entity_poly.pdbx_strand_id
1 'polypeptide(L)'
;MDKHKKENLNSNFIKKYPLIFKKYRPIRKIASGVFSEIYGGINILNNEKVAIKIEKRNIKNKYLESECYTLFSLRNIGIPQVLSFGHNKEYDILVMPLLGKSLLDLFISKNSNYEFKDICLIAIQIIERIQWVHSRKFIHRDIKPDNFLIGLNDPHIIYLIDFGLSKKYQSTKSGKHILYSESKKFTGTITYGSVNSLKCREQSRRDDLESIGYMLIYFMKGRLPWQSVKVDNKKESYLRVSQMKKSILPEELCENLPGEFTDYMKYVKNLKFEENPNYGYLRNLFVQLMKKQGFEEGTCFFSWVNINNININNIKRQMKI
;
A
#
# COMPACT_ATOMS: atom_id res chain seq x y z
N MET A 1 26.15 -15.99 9.48
CA MET A 1 26.22 -14.74 10.25
C MET A 1 24.88 -14.05 10.15
N ASP A 2 24.06 -13.77 11.08
CA ASP A 2 23.87 -14.10 12.47
C ASP A 2 22.39 -13.90 12.80
N LYS A 3 21.57 -14.96 12.82
CA LYS A 3 20.20 -14.89 13.36
C LYS A 3 20.20 -14.44 14.84
N HIS A 4 21.22 -14.82 15.60
CA HIS A 4 21.37 -14.46 17.00
C HIS A 4 21.65 -12.97 17.29
N LYS A 5 22.28 -12.22 16.36
CA LYS A 5 22.46 -10.76 16.54
C LYS A 5 21.17 -9.95 16.33
N LYS A 6 20.22 -10.45 15.52
CA LYS A 6 18.91 -9.77 15.33
C LYS A 6 17.97 -9.95 16.52
N GLU A 7 18.03 -11.07 17.22
CA GLU A 7 17.17 -11.32 18.40
C GLU A 7 17.58 -10.49 19.61
N ASN A 8 18.89 -10.22 19.80
CA ASN A 8 19.38 -9.41 20.93
C ASN A 8 19.05 -7.91 20.84
N LEU A 9 18.94 -7.33 19.63
CA LEU A 9 18.50 -5.94 19.45
C LEU A 9 17.01 -5.75 19.76
N ASN A 10 16.18 -6.77 19.52
CA ASN A 10 14.75 -6.76 19.85
C ASN A 10 14.47 -6.68 21.36
N SER A 11 15.36 -7.24 22.20
CA SER A 11 15.19 -7.21 23.65
C SER A 11 15.46 -5.84 24.28
N ASN A 12 16.33 -5.02 23.67
CA ASN A 12 16.76 -3.75 24.27
C ASN A 12 15.70 -2.66 24.20
N PHE A 13 14.98 -2.48 23.07
CA PHE A 13 13.90 -1.48 23.00
C PHE A 13 12.76 -1.84 23.96
N ILE A 14 12.29 -3.09 23.94
CA ILE A 14 11.17 -3.53 24.79
C ILE A 14 11.55 -3.41 26.27
N LYS A 15 12.78 -3.78 26.64
CA LYS A 15 13.29 -3.62 28.02
C LYS A 15 13.41 -2.16 28.43
N LYS A 16 13.89 -1.28 27.52
CA LYS A 16 14.07 0.14 27.80
C LYS A 16 12.75 0.92 27.86
N TYR A 17 11.76 0.49 27.05
CA TYR A 17 10.44 1.12 26.94
C TYR A 17 9.32 0.11 27.17
N PRO A 18 9.15 -0.40 28.43
CA PRO A 18 8.16 -1.42 28.74
C PRO A 18 6.72 -0.92 28.57
N LEU A 19 6.52 0.40 28.58
CA LEU A 19 5.21 1.04 28.40
C LEU A 19 5.36 2.36 27.65
N ILE A 20 4.66 2.47 26.53
CA ILE A 20 4.60 3.67 25.68
C ILE A 20 3.32 4.46 26.01
N PHE A 21 3.47 5.79 26.17
CA PHE A 21 2.37 6.70 26.53
C PHE A 21 1.52 6.20 27.71
N LYS A 22 2.13 5.51 28.67
CA LYS A 22 1.52 4.92 29.87
C LYS A 22 0.40 3.91 29.61
N LYS A 23 0.22 3.45 28.37
CA LYS A 23 -0.88 2.50 28.03
C LYS A 23 -0.58 1.47 26.94
N TYR A 24 0.49 1.59 26.17
CA TYR A 24 0.83 0.63 25.13
C TYR A 24 2.09 -0.16 25.51
N ARG A 25 1.94 -1.48 25.62
CA ARG A 25 3.04 -2.40 25.90
C ARG A 25 3.54 -3.03 24.62
N PRO A 26 4.77 -2.73 24.15
CA PRO A 26 5.36 -3.45 23.03
C PRO A 26 5.68 -4.89 23.45
N ILE A 27 5.45 -5.85 22.55
CA ILE A 27 5.64 -7.29 22.81
C ILE A 27 6.76 -7.85 21.95
N ARG A 28 6.72 -7.59 20.62
CA ARG A 28 7.72 -8.11 19.70
C ARG A 28 7.90 -7.17 18.50
N LYS A 29 9.07 -7.20 17.89
CA LYS A 29 9.31 -6.53 16.61
C LYS A 29 8.62 -7.32 15.50
N ILE A 30 7.87 -6.63 14.64
CA ILE A 30 7.15 -7.25 13.53
C ILE A 30 7.70 -6.86 12.16
N ALA A 31 8.28 -5.65 12.04
CA ALA A 31 8.91 -5.19 10.79
C ALA A 31 10.04 -4.19 11.05
N SER A 32 10.87 -4.00 10.04
CA SER A 32 11.96 -3.01 10.03
C SER A 32 12.04 -2.38 8.64
N GLY A 33 11.89 -1.07 8.58
CA GLY A 33 12.13 -0.27 7.38
C GLY A 33 13.52 0.36 7.40
N VAL A 34 13.78 1.22 6.40
CA VAL A 34 15.05 1.95 6.29
C VAL A 34 15.24 2.94 7.45
N PHE A 35 14.17 3.60 7.87
CA PHE A 35 14.20 4.66 8.87
C PHE A 35 13.37 4.36 10.12
N SER A 36 12.57 3.31 10.11
CA SER A 36 11.64 3.00 11.18
C SER A 36 11.62 1.51 11.53
N GLU A 37 11.21 1.23 12.76
CA GLU A 37 10.90 -0.12 13.23
C GLU A 37 9.46 -0.19 13.69
N ILE A 38 8.83 -1.36 13.52
CA ILE A 38 7.44 -1.60 13.89
C ILE A 38 7.38 -2.74 14.90
N TYR A 39 6.73 -2.47 16.02
CA TYR A 39 6.50 -3.43 17.09
C TYR A 39 5.01 -3.76 17.20
N GLY A 40 4.69 -5.03 17.35
CA GLY A 40 3.37 -5.46 17.83
C GLY A 40 3.30 -5.30 19.34
N GLY A 41 2.15 -4.83 19.83
CA GLY A 41 1.90 -4.59 21.24
C GLY A 41 0.43 -4.70 21.61
N ILE A 42 0.11 -4.35 22.84
CA ILE A 42 -1.25 -4.28 23.37
C ILE A 42 -1.49 -2.96 24.07
N ASN A 43 -2.70 -2.47 23.98
CA ASN A 43 -3.21 -1.43 24.88
C ASN A 43 -3.64 -2.10 26.19
N ILE A 44 -2.96 -1.78 27.31
CA ILE A 44 -3.21 -2.44 28.59
C ILE A 44 -4.55 -2.06 29.24
N LEU A 45 -5.24 -1.03 28.71
CA LEU A 45 -6.53 -0.59 29.24
C LEU A 45 -7.71 -1.39 28.68
N ASN A 46 -7.60 -1.89 27.45
CA ASN A 46 -8.71 -2.60 26.76
C ASN A 46 -8.26 -3.88 26.06
N ASN A 47 -7.00 -4.29 26.22
CA ASN A 47 -6.38 -5.47 25.57
C ASN A 47 -6.38 -5.47 24.03
N GLU A 48 -6.66 -4.34 23.39
CA GLU A 48 -6.59 -4.25 21.93
C GLU A 48 -5.16 -4.37 21.42
N LYS A 49 -4.99 -5.11 20.33
CA LYS A 49 -3.69 -5.28 19.66
C LYS A 49 -3.35 -4.02 18.87
N VAL A 50 -2.09 -3.56 19.01
CA VAL A 50 -1.61 -2.33 18.36
C VAL A 50 -0.31 -2.57 17.61
N ALA A 51 -0.08 -1.77 16.58
CA ALA A 51 1.20 -1.60 15.92
C ALA A 51 1.84 -0.29 16.41
N ILE A 52 3.09 -0.37 16.85
CA ILE A 52 3.86 0.75 17.38
C ILE A 52 5.02 0.99 16.41
N LYS A 53 4.94 2.03 15.59
CA LYS A 53 5.97 2.45 14.64
C LYS A 53 6.86 3.50 15.31
N ILE A 54 8.18 3.30 15.25
CA ILE A 54 9.15 4.22 15.86
C ILE A 54 10.16 4.70 14.81
N GLU A 55 10.58 5.95 14.92
CA GLU A 55 11.61 6.59 14.11
C GLU A 55 12.59 7.34 15.02
N LYS A 56 13.90 7.27 14.76
CA LYS A 56 14.91 8.04 15.54
C LYS A 56 14.76 9.53 15.27
N ARG A 57 14.68 10.33 16.32
CA ARG A 57 14.47 11.79 16.25
C ARG A 57 15.59 12.60 15.58
N ASN A 58 16.79 12.06 15.48
CA ASN A 58 17.94 12.76 14.89
C ASN A 58 17.98 12.73 13.35
N ILE A 59 16.93 12.22 12.70
CA ILE A 59 16.84 12.19 11.23
C ILE A 59 16.41 13.59 10.74
N LYS A 60 17.15 14.14 9.78
CA LYS A 60 16.86 15.45 9.14
C LYS A 60 15.45 15.53 8.52
N ASN A 61 14.90 14.39 8.15
CA ASN A 61 13.57 14.27 7.55
C ASN A 61 12.65 13.58 8.55
N LYS A 62 11.66 14.27 9.05
CA LYS A 62 10.63 13.75 9.99
C LYS A 62 9.54 12.97 9.25
N TYR A 63 9.89 11.79 8.76
CA TYR A 63 8.97 10.96 7.96
C TYR A 63 7.75 10.53 8.77
N LEU A 64 7.94 10.11 10.04
CA LEU A 64 6.86 9.61 10.89
C LEU A 64 5.87 10.72 11.29
N GLU A 65 6.36 11.94 11.52
CA GLU A 65 5.49 13.11 11.79
C GLU A 65 4.65 13.45 10.55
N SER A 66 5.26 13.43 9.36
CA SER A 66 4.57 13.64 8.08
C SER A 66 3.55 12.54 7.79
N GLU A 67 3.88 11.29 8.08
CA GLU A 67 2.98 10.13 7.94
C GLU A 67 1.77 10.28 8.87
N CYS A 68 2.00 10.65 10.13
CA CYS A 68 0.95 10.89 11.10
C CYS A 68 -0.03 11.98 10.62
N TYR A 69 0.49 13.11 10.14
CA TYR A 69 -0.34 14.18 9.57
C TYR A 69 -1.17 13.70 8.38
N THR A 70 -0.57 12.89 7.50
CA THR A 70 -1.24 12.33 6.33
C THR A 70 -2.37 11.39 6.76
N LEU A 71 -2.12 10.47 7.70
CA LEU A 71 -3.12 9.55 8.23
C LEU A 71 -4.31 10.28 8.86
N PHE A 72 -4.08 11.35 9.64
CA PHE A 72 -5.16 12.19 10.17
C PHE A 72 -6.01 12.83 9.07
N SER A 73 -5.36 13.28 7.99
CA SER A 73 -6.04 13.89 6.84
C SER A 73 -6.85 12.90 6.01
N LEU A 74 -6.46 11.61 6.05
CA LEU A 74 -7.02 10.53 5.24
C LEU A 74 -8.05 9.68 5.98
N ARG A 75 -8.37 9.95 7.24
CA ARG A 75 -9.24 9.10 8.07
C ARG A 75 -10.48 8.60 7.32
N ASN A 76 -10.55 7.28 7.10
CA ASN A 76 -11.63 6.58 6.42
C ASN A 76 -11.49 5.05 6.60
N ILE A 77 -12.49 4.29 6.14
CA ILE A 77 -12.42 2.82 6.02
C ILE A 77 -11.24 2.45 5.13
N GLY A 78 -10.44 1.46 5.57
CA GLY A 78 -9.25 0.98 4.85
C GLY A 78 -8.03 1.92 4.93
N ILE A 79 -8.07 2.93 5.83
CA ILE A 79 -6.90 3.72 6.25
C ILE A 79 -6.71 3.51 7.75
N PRO A 80 -5.50 3.15 8.24
CA PRO A 80 -5.28 2.93 9.66
C PRO A 80 -5.55 4.21 10.48
N GLN A 81 -6.30 4.07 11.56
CA GLN A 81 -6.54 5.18 12.50
C GLN A 81 -5.28 5.43 13.33
N VAL A 82 -4.92 6.69 13.54
CA VAL A 82 -3.92 7.08 14.53
C VAL A 82 -4.55 6.98 15.91
N LEU A 83 -4.03 6.09 16.76
CA LEU A 83 -4.46 5.93 18.15
C LEU A 83 -3.71 6.86 19.08
N SER A 84 -2.41 7.06 18.84
CA SER A 84 -1.56 8.01 19.56
C SER A 84 -0.36 8.37 18.70
N PHE A 85 0.10 9.62 18.84
CA PHE A 85 1.35 10.09 18.28
C PHE A 85 2.08 10.97 19.32
N GLY A 86 3.38 10.86 19.39
CA GLY A 86 4.19 11.66 20.28
C GLY A 86 5.65 11.21 20.21
N HIS A 87 6.45 11.63 21.19
CA HIS A 87 7.86 11.33 21.21
C HIS A 87 8.39 11.08 22.62
N ASN A 88 9.55 10.45 22.70
CA ASN A 88 10.41 10.44 23.84
C ASN A 88 11.76 11.13 23.51
N LYS A 89 12.79 10.96 24.33
CA LYS A 89 14.12 11.57 24.09
C LYS A 89 14.79 11.07 22.81
N GLU A 90 14.49 9.85 22.35
CA GLU A 90 15.20 9.17 21.26
C GLU A 90 14.35 8.93 20.02
N TYR A 91 13.03 8.79 20.18
CA TYR A 91 12.15 8.35 19.11
C TYR A 91 10.90 9.21 18.99
N ASP A 92 10.45 9.44 17.76
CA ASP A 92 9.07 9.74 17.44
C ASP A 92 8.31 8.42 17.33
N ILE A 93 7.07 8.38 17.85
CA ILE A 93 6.32 7.15 18.06
C ILE A 93 4.89 7.34 17.57
N LEU A 94 4.46 6.46 16.67
CA LEU A 94 3.12 6.39 16.13
C LEU A 94 2.47 5.06 16.52
N VAL A 95 1.27 5.11 17.10
CA VAL A 95 0.50 3.92 17.49
C VAL A 95 -0.76 3.84 16.66
N MET A 96 -1.02 2.68 16.09
CA MET A 96 -2.14 2.35 15.22
C MET A 96 -2.74 1.01 15.62
N PRO A 97 -3.97 0.64 15.18
CA PRO A 97 -4.46 -0.73 15.31
C PRO A 97 -3.51 -1.71 14.62
N LEU A 98 -3.31 -2.89 15.22
CA LEU A 98 -2.59 -3.96 14.56
C LEU A 98 -3.48 -4.55 13.46
N LEU A 99 -2.95 -4.61 12.25
CA LEU A 99 -3.60 -5.22 11.10
C LEU A 99 -3.18 -6.69 10.92
N GLY A 100 -3.83 -7.36 9.98
CA GLY A 100 -3.54 -8.74 9.61
C GLY A 100 -2.33 -8.85 8.66
N LYS A 101 -2.33 -9.91 7.85
CA LYS A 101 -1.28 -10.17 6.85
C LYS A 101 -1.34 -9.15 5.71
N SER A 102 -0.18 -8.89 5.10
CA SER A 102 -0.13 -8.15 3.84
C SER A 102 -0.68 -8.99 2.68
N LEU A 103 -1.07 -8.33 1.58
CA LEU A 103 -1.44 -9.06 0.34
C LEU A 103 -0.26 -9.87 -0.20
N LEU A 104 1.00 -9.41 0.02
CA LEU A 104 2.17 -10.21 -0.35
C LEU A 104 2.26 -11.49 0.48
N ASP A 105 2.13 -11.39 1.82
CA ASP A 105 2.19 -12.55 2.71
C ASP A 105 1.08 -13.57 2.41
N LEU A 106 -0.13 -13.08 2.12
CA LEU A 106 -1.25 -13.93 1.71
C LEU A 106 -0.96 -14.60 0.37
N PHE A 107 -0.44 -13.86 -0.62
CA PHE A 107 -0.08 -14.39 -1.93
C PHE A 107 0.95 -15.52 -1.81
N ILE A 108 2.04 -15.28 -1.08
CA ILE A 108 3.08 -16.28 -0.83
C ILE A 108 2.51 -17.49 -0.08
N SER A 109 1.66 -17.28 0.94
CA SER A 109 1.06 -18.36 1.72
C SER A 109 0.12 -19.25 0.92
N LYS A 110 -0.36 -18.79 -0.24
CA LYS A 110 -1.18 -19.50 -1.22
C LYS A 110 -0.37 -20.02 -2.42
N ASN A 111 0.93 -20.26 -2.25
CA ASN A 111 1.85 -20.68 -3.30
C ASN A 111 1.86 -19.75 -4.53
N SER A 112 1.78 -18.44 -4.27
CA SER A 112 1.73 -17.39 -5.28
C SER A 112 0.56 -17.54 -6.27
N ASN A 113 -0.58 -17.97 -5.76
CA ASN A 113 -1.80 -18.16 -6.54
C ASN A 113 -3.04 -17.64 -5.79
N TYR A 114 -3.55 -16.48 -6.20
CA TYR A 114 -4.87 -16.01 -5.76
C TYR A 114 -5.97 -16.60 -6.65
N GLU A 115 -7.14 -16.83 -6.07
CA GLU A 115 -8.32 -17.09 -6.88
C GLU A 115 -8.66 -15.84 -7.71
N PHE A 116 -9.15 -16.07 -8.92
CA PHE A 116 -9.47 -14.97 -9.84
C PHE A 116 -10.43 -13.93 -9.24
N LYS A 117 -11.46 -14.39 -8.50
CA LYS A 117 -12.39 -13.51 -7.79
C LYS A 117 -11.68 -12.64 -6.74
N ASP A 118 -10.66 -13.19 -6.04
CA ASP A 118 -9.92 -12.43 -5.05
C ASP A 118 -9.17 -11.26 -5.70
N ILE A 119 -8.59 -11.46 -6.89
CA ILE A 119 -7.87 -10.41 -7.60
C ILE A 119 -8.83 -9.30 -8.04
N CYS A 120 -10.03 -9.64 -8.50
CA CYS A 120 -11.05 -8.64 -8.85
C CYS A 120 -11.52 -7.86 -7.60
N LEU A 121 -11.77 -8.54 -6.49
CA LEU A 121 -12.15 -7.89 -5.22
C LEU A 121 -11.01 -7.01 -4.68
N ILE A 122 -9.75 -7.46 -4.78
CA ILE A 122 -8.57 -6.66 -4.47
C ILE A 122 -8.56 -5.40 -5.34
N ALA A 123 -8.69 -5.53 -6.66
CA ALA A 123 -8.66 -4.41 -7.59
C ALA A 123 -9.72 -3.36 -7.25
N ILE A 124 -10.96 -3.79 -7.00
CA ILE A 124 -12.07 -2.91 -6.64
C ILE A 124 -11.72 -2.11 -5.37
N GLN A 125 -11.31 -2.79 -4.28
CA GLN A 125 -11.02 -2.11 -3.03
C GLN A 125 -9.79 -1.19 -3.10
N ILE A 126 -8.69 -1.61 -3.76
CA ILE A 126 -7.49 -0.76 -3.83
C ILE A 126 -7.71 0.48 -4.69
N ILE A 127 -8.53 0.40 -5.76
CA ILE A 127 -8.91 1.56 -6.57
C ILE A 127 -9.73 2.55 -5.72
N GLU A 128 -10.65 2.06 -4.89
CA GLU A 128 -11.38 2.90 -3.93
C GLU A 128 -10.48 3.57 -2.90
N ARG A 129 -9.51 2.82 -2.33
CA ARG A 129 -8.54 3.37 -1.37
C ARG A 129 -7.70 4.48 -1.98
N ILE A 130 -7.18 4.26 -3.19
CA ILE A 130 -6.35 5.27 -3.85
C ILE A 130 -7.18 6.48 -4.34
N GLN A 131 -8.42 6.26 -4.79
CA GLN A 131 -9.36 7.34 -5.11
C GLN A 131 -9.57 8.23 -3.87
N TRP A 132 -9.78 7.64 -2.70
CA TRP A 132 -9.91 8.39 -1.45
C TRP A 132 -8.66 9.21 -1.14
N VAL A 133 -7.47 8.62 -1.21
CA VAL A 133 -6.19 9.31 -1.00
C VAL A 133 -6.05 10.50 -1.94
N HIS A 134 -6.34 10.29 -3.23
CA HIS A 134 -6.27 11.33 -4.26
C HIS A 134 -7.32 12.43 -4.06
N SER A 135 -8.52 12.10 -3.60
CA SER A 135 -9.57 13.11 -3.28
C SER A 135 -9.13 14.05 -2.17
N ARG A 136 -8.29 13.57 -1.24
CA ARG A 136 -7.68 14.35 -0.16
C ARG A 136 -6.40 15.09 -0.57
N LYS A 137 -6.10 15.11 -1.87
CA LYS A 137 -4.97 15.82 -2.48
C LYS A 137 -3.59 15.22 -2.18
N PHE A 138 -3.53 13.95 -1.81
CA PHE A 138 -2.30 13.20 -1.62
C PHE A 138 -2.09 12.18 -2.74
N ILE A 139 -0.84 11.85 -3.03
CA ILE A 139 -0.38 10.66 -3.77
C ILE A 139 0.46 9.80 -2.82
N HIS A 140 0.39 8.48 -2.99
CA HIS A 140 1.04 7.53 -2.09
C HIS A 140 2.51 7.32 -2.41
N ARG A 141 2.86 7.11 -3.70
CA ARG A 141 4.21 6.95 -4.28
C ARG A 141 4.96 5.66 -3.93
N ASP A 142 4.35 4.75 -3.17
CA ASP A 142 4.93 3.42 -2.92
C ASP A 142 3.84 2.33 -2.90
N ILE A 143 3.09 2.25 -3.99
CA ILE A 143 2.06 1.22 -4.19
C ILE A 143 2.75 -0.12 -4.46
N LYS A 144 2.50 -1.09 -3.58
CA LYS A 144 3.02 -2.46 -3.65
C LYS A 144 2.19 -3.41 -2.76
N PRO A 145 2.25 -4.74 -2.99
CA PRO A 145 1.49 -5.71 -2.19
C PRO A 145 1.75 -5.66 -0.68
N ASP A 146 2.98 -5.29 -0.27
CA ASP A 146 3.38 -5.17 1.13
C ASP A 146 2.63 -4.07 1.89
N ASN A 147 2.19 -3.02 1.17
CA ASN A 147 1.53 -1.85 1.74
C ASN A 147 0.00 -1.96 1.76
N PHE A 148 -0.54 -3.12 1.38
CA PHE A 148 -1.96 -3.45 1.55
C PHE A 148 -2.12 -4.61 2.52
N LEU A 149 -2.76 -4.36 3.66
CA LEU A 149 -2.99 -5.34 4.71
C LEU A 149 -4.47 -5.60 4.89
N ILE A 150 -4.83 -6.85 5.20
CA ILE A 150 -6.20 -7.16 5.60
C ILE A 150 -6.46 -6.69 7.05
N GLY A 151 -7.69 -6.40 7.38
CA GLY A 151 -8.08 -6.12 8.77
C GLY A 151 -7.84 -7.34 9.67
N LEU A 152 -7.40 -7.12 10.90
CA LEU A 152 -7.17 -8.20 11.85
C LEU A 152 -8.48 -8.85 12.34
N ASN A 153 -9.49 -8.01 12.62
CA ASN A 153 -10.80 -8.42 13.09
C ASN A 153 -11.82 -8.52 11.94
N ASP A 154 -11.58 -7.82 10.83
CA ASP A 154 -12.38 -7.89 9.62
C ASP A 154 -11.47 -8.09 8.40
N PRO A 155 -11.12 -9.35 8.08
CA PRO A 155 -10.20 -9.67 6.98
C PRO A 155 -10.80 -9.41 5.59
N HIS A 156 -12.04 -8.94 5.51
CA HIS A 156 -12.68 -8.50 4.27
C HIS A 156 -12.30 -7.08 3.87
N ILE A 157 -11.82 -6.26 4.80
CA ILE A 157 -11.36 -4.90 4.53
C ILE A 157 -9.87 -4.89 4.23
N ILE A 158 -9.49 -4.31 3.09
CA ILE A 158 -8.09 -4.05 2.74
C ILE A 158 -7.73 -2.63 3.18
N TYR A 159 -6.66 -2.53 3.96
CA TYR A 159 -6.08 -1.28 4.45
C TYR A 159 -4.83 -0.91 3.65
N LEU A 160 -4.75 0.34 3.22
CA LEU A 160 -3.53 0.93 2.67
C LEU A 160 -2.73 1.55 3.80
N ILE A 161 -1.44 1.18 3.90
CA ILE A 161 -0.53 1.61 4.96
C ILE A 161 0.72 2.29 4.39
N ASP A 162 1.56 2.82 5.30
CA ASP A 162 2.89 3.40 5.02
C ASP A 162 2.85 4.65 4.13
N PHE A 163 2.32 5.72 4.69
CA PHE A 163 2.25 7.04 4.06
C PHE A 163 3.54 7.87 4.23
N GLY A 164 4.65 7.26 4.68
CA GLY A 164 5.93 7.95 4.91
C GLY A 164 6.53 8.56 3.64
N LEU A 165 6.19 8.05 2.46
CA LEU A 165 6.60 8.61 1.17
C LEU A 165 5.54 9.47 0.50
N SER A 166 4.35 9.63 1.09
CA SER A 166 3.24 10.37 0.48
C SER A 166 3.55 11.84 0.30
N LYS A 167 2.87 12.46 -0.65
CA LYS A 167 3.05 13.87 -0.99
C LYS A 167 1.71 14.50 -1.38
N LYS A 168 1.49 15.76 -1.00
CA LYS A 168 0.41 16.55 -1.59
C LYS A 168 0.74 16.87 -3.05
N TYR A 169 -0.17 16.49 -3.96
CA TYR A 169 -0.06 16.83 -5.39
C TYR A 169 -0.82 18.10 -5.76
N GLN A 170 -1.63 18.62 -4.86
CA GLN A 170 -2.42 19.82 -5.07
C GLN A 170 -2.41 20.68 -3.80
N SER A 171 -2.22 21.99 -3.97
CA SER A 171 -2.27 22.95 -2.86
C SER A 171 -3.71 23.06 -2.33
N THR A 172 -3.90 22.92 -1.03
CA THR A 172 -5.21 23.15 -0.40
C THR A 172 -5.61 24.61 -0.37
N LYS A 173 -4.64 25.55 -0.45
CA LYS A 173 -4.89 27.00 -0.44
C LYS A 173 -5.26 27.53 -1.83
N SER A 174 -4.46 27.18 -2.85
CA SER A 174 -4.63 27.72 -4.20
C SER A 174 -5.39 26.80 -5.15
N GLY A 175 -5.62 25.55 -4.79
CA GLY A 175 -6.19 24.52 -5.68
C GLY A 175 -5.28 24.13 -6.85
N LYS A 176 -4.08 24.73 -6.97
CA LYS A 176 -3.17 24.45 -8.08
C LYS A 176 -2.45 23.12 -7.89
N HIS A 177 -2.30 22.37 -8.97
CA HIS A 177 -1.48 21.15 -9.02
C HIS A 177 -0.01 21.51 -8.82
N ILE A 178 0.81 20.58 -8.28
CA ILE A 178 2.27 20.74 -8.23
C ILE A 178 2.83 20.84 -9.64
N LEU A 179 3.93 21.57 -9.77
CA LEU A 179 4.61 21.74 -11.06
C LEU A 179 5.31 20.45 -11.47
N TYR A 180 5.24 20.13 -12.76
CA TYR A 180 6.01 19.06 -13.36
C TYR A 180 7.51 19.33 -13.27
N SER A 181 8.31 18.29 -13.03
CA SER A 181 9.77 18.38 -12.95
C SER A 181 10.40 17.04 -13.34
N GLU A 182 11.53 17.08 -14.04
CA GLU A 182 12.31 15.90 -14.45
C GLU A 182 13.56 15.65 -13.58
N SER A 183 13.78 16.47 -12.56
CA SER A 183 14.99 16.42 -11.71
C SER A 183 14.65 16.00 -10.29
N LYS A 184 14.00 14.83 -10.12
CA LYS A 184 13.67 14.25 -8.81
C LYS A 184 14.60 13.11 -8.45
N LYS A 185 14.53 12.67 -7.20
CA LYS A 185 15.13 11.39 -6.78
C LYS A 185 14.08 10.30 -6.96
N PHE A 186 14.52 9.10 -7.31
CA PHE A 186 13.65 7.94 -7.31
C PHE A 186 12.99 7.77 -5.94
N THR A 187 11.69 7.54 -5.95
CA THR A 187 10.87 7.30 -4.76
C THR A 187 9.91 6.15 -5.06
N GLY A 188 9.86 5.16 -4.18
CA GLY A 188 9.01 3.98 -4.31
C GLY A 188 9.81 2.68 -4.47
N THR A 189 9.16 1.64 -4.94
CA THR A 189 9.70 0.29 -5.13
C THR A 189 9.87 0.00 -6.62
N ILE A 190 11.08 -0.39 -7.07
CA ILE A 190 11.43 -0.58 -8.49
C ILE A 190 10.44 -1.50 -9.20
N THR A 191 10.09 -2.61 -8.57
CA THR A 191 9.22 -3.64 -9.16
C THR A 191 7.88 -3.06 -9.61
N TYR A 192 7.25 -2.23 -8.78
CA TYR A 192 5.91 -1.69 -9.04
C TYR A 192 5.91 -0.22 -9.48
N GLY A 193 6.99 0.53 -9.26
CA GLY A 193 7.09 1.96 -9.59
C GLY A 193 6.76 2.25 -11.06
N SER A 194 6.09 3.39 -11.31
CA SER A 194 5.75 3.84 -12.67
C SER A 194 6.99 4.15 -13.51
N VAL A 195 6.83 4.23 -14.82
CA VAL A 195 7.90 4.67 -15.73
C VAL A 195 8.41 6.06 -15.35
N ASN A 196 7.52 6.97 -14.95
CA ASN A 196 7.90 8.33 -14.56
C ASN A 196 8.72 8.34 -13.26
N SER A 197 8.32 7.54 -12.24
CA SER A 197 9.07 7.45 -10.98
C SER A 197 10.48 6.92 -11.21
N LEU A 198 10.66 5.89 -12.04
CA LEU A 198 11.96 5.31 -12.40
C LEU A 198 12.84 6.28 -13.21
N LYS A 199 12.23 7.17 -13.99
CA LYS A 199 12.90 8.26 -14.71
C LYS A 199 13.16 9.49 -13.84
N CYS A 200 12.93 9.38 -12.53
CA CYS A 200 13.13 10.49 -11.60
C CYS A 200 12.31 11.75 -11.95
N ARG A 201 11.12 11.57 -12.50
CA ARG A 201 10.14 12.61 -12.79
C ARG A 201 9.22 12.85 -11.61
N GLU A 202 8.61 14.04 -11.54
CA GLU A 202 7.58 14.32 -10.55
C GLU A 202 6.39 13.36 -10.74
N GLN A 203 5.98 12.71 -9.65
CA GLN A 203 4.86 11.77 -9.65
C GLN A 203 3.53 12.50 -9.44
N SER A 204 2.45 11.94 -10.00
CA SER A 204 1.09 12.39 -9.79
C SER A 204 0.14 11.20 -9.62
N ARG A 205 -1.17 11.44 -9.67
CA ARG A 205 -2.21 10.38 -9.51
C ARG A 205 -2.04 9.21 -10.47
N ARG A 206 -1.62 9.49 -11.73
CA ARG A 206 -1.39 8.46 -12.76
C ARG A 206 -0.33 7.44 -12.36
N ASP A 207 0.67 7.87 -11.58
CA ASP A 207 1.80 7.02 -11.21
C ASP A 207 1.41 5.97 -10.14
N ASP A 208 0.55 6.34 -9.18
CA ASP A 208 -0.03 5.37 -8.24
C ASP A 208 -0.92 4.35 -8.98
N LEU A 209 -1.71 4.80 -9.96
CA LEU A 209 -2.58 3.91 -10.75
C LEU A 209 -1.78 2.97 -11.66
N GLU A 210 -0.69 3.44 -12.28
CA GLU A 210 0.21 2.59 -13.06
C GLU A 210 0.83 1.49 -12.17
N SER A 211 1.22 1.85 -10.95
CA SER A 211 1.74 0.90 -9.96
C SER A 211 0.70 -0.15 -9.53
N ILE A 212 -0.57 0.23 -9.38
CA ILE A 212 -1.68 -0.70 -9.14
C ILE A 212 -1.79 -1.70 -10.30
N GLY A 213 -1.75 -1.24 -11.56
CA GLY A 213 -1.82 -2.13 -12.71
C GLY A 213 -0.72 -3.19 -12.70
N TYR A 214 0.53 -2.79 -12.43
CA TYR A 214 1.64 -3.73 -12.30
C TYR A 214 1.45 -4.73 -11.14
N MET A 215 0.91 -4.28 -10.02
CA MET A 215 0.62 -5.14 -8.87
C MET A 215 -0.47 -6.17 -9.19
N LEU A 216 -1.54 -5.79 -9.90
CA LEU A 216 -2.60 -6.70 -10.30
C LEU A 216 -2.11 -7.74 -11.32
N ILE A 217 -1.28 -7.33 -12.28
CA ILE A 217 -0.65 -8.25 -13.25
C ILE A 217 0.31 -9.22 -12.52
N TYR A 218 1.04 -8.73 -11.50
CA TYR A 218 1.87 -9.59 -10.66
C TYR A 218 1.05 -10.68 -9.96
N PHE A 219 -0.11 -10.35 -9.41
CA PHE A 219 -0.99 -11.34 -8.79
C PHE A 219 -1.57 -12.36 -9.78
N MET A 220 -1.78 -11.97 -11.04
CA MET A 220 -2.26 -12.86 -12.09
C MET A 220 -1.16 -13.80 -12.62
N LYS A 221 0.06 -13.27 -12.82
CA LYS A 221 1.16 -13.99 -13.50
C LYS A 221 2.22 -14.55 -12.55
N GLY A 222 2.20 -14.19 -11.25
CA GLY A 222 3.22 -14.55 -10.27
C GLY A 222 4.56 -13.82 -10.42
N ARG A 223 4.80 -13.18 -11.58
CA ARG A 223 6.02 -12.41 -11.87
C ARG A 223 5.78 -11.31 -12.89
N LEU A 224 6.67 -10.33 -12.89
CA LEU A 224 6.72 -9.26 -13.88
C LEU A 224 8.00 -9.39 -14.73
N PRO A 225 7.97 -9.03 -16.03
CA PRO A 225 9.11 -9.24 -16.94
C PRO A 225 10.43 -8.65 -16.42
N TRP A 226 10.39 -7.49 -15.79
CA TRP A 226 11.56 -6.76 -15.31
C TRP A 226 12.13 -7.24 -13.96
N GLN A 227 11.52 -8.22 -13.30
CA GLN A 227 12.07 -8.78 -12.04
C GLN A 227 13.34 -9.62 -12.28
N SER A 228 13.59 -10.05 -13.51
CA SER A 228 14.81 -10.76 -13.91
C SER A 228 16.02 -9.84 -14.14
N VAL A 229 15.83 -8.52 -14.17
CA VAL A 229 16.92 -7.57 -14.39
C VAL A 229 17.87 -7.55 -13.20
N LYS A 230 19.05 -8.13 -13.39
CA LYS A 230 20.15 -8.11 -12.41
C LYS A 230 21.16 -7.06 -12.85
N VAL A 231 21.39 -6.06 -12.04
CA VAL A 231 22.41 -5.01 -12.26
C VAL A 231 22.96 -4.58 -10.91
N ASP A 232 24.27 -4.46 -10.81
CA ASP A 232 24.93 -4.10 -9.55
C ASP A 232 24.71 -2.62 -9.19
N ASN A 233 24.53 -1.77 -10.19
CA ASN A 233 24.32 -0.33 -10.00
C ASN A 233 22.83 0.02 -9.96
N LYS A 234 22.37 0.62 -8.84
CA LYS A 234 20.97 1.02 -8.67
C LYS A 234 20.46 1.97 -9.77
N LYS A 235 21.27 2.94 -10.22
CA LYS A 235 20.85 3.87 -11.28
C LYS A 235 20.66 3.16 -12.61
N GLU A 236 21.54 2.23 -12.95
CA GLU A 236 21.40 1.40 -14.14
C GLU A 236 20.19 0.48 -14.07
N SER A 237 19.91 -0.09 -12.88
CA SER A 237 18.69 -0.86 -12.65
C SER A 237 17.42 -0.04 -12.92
N TYR A 238 17.36 1.19 -12.41
CA TYR A 238 16.21 2.08 -12.67
C TYR A 238 16.05 2.36 -14.18
N LEU A 239 17.16 2.65 -14.87
CA LEU A 239 17.14 2.93 -16.30
C LEU A 239 16.66 1.72 -17.11
N ARG A 240 17.26 0.55 -16.92
CA ARG A 240 16.88 -0.69 -17.63
C ARG A 240 15.43 -1.07 -17.39
N VAL A 241 14.99 -1.08 -16.12
CA VAL A 241 13.59 -1.40 -15.77
C VAL A 241 12.64 -0.36 -16.37
N SER A 242 12.99 0.93 -16.36
CA SER A 242 12.15 1.97 -16.98
C SER A 242 12.04 1.82 -18.49
N GLN A 243 13.12 1.41 -19.16
CA GLN A 243 13.13 1.14 -20.61
C GLN A 243 12.23 -0.04 -20.94
N MET A 244 12.34 -1.17 -20.20
CA MET A 244 11.46 -2.32 -20.38
C MET A 244 9.99 -1.96 -20.19
N LYS A 245 9.65 -1.28 -19.08
CA LYS A 245 8.26 -0.84 -18.81
C LYS A 245 7.72 0.12 -19.88
N LYS A 246 8.60 0.93 -20.50
CA LYS A 246 8.21 1.84 -21.58
C LYS A 246 8.00 1.11 -22.92
N SER A 247 8.86 0.14 -23.25
CA SER A 247 8.84 -0.55 -24.53
C SER A 247 7.75 -1.61 -24.63
N ILE A 248 7.41 -2.29 -23.53
CA ILE A 248 6.39 -3.33 -23.54
C ILE A 248 5.00 -2.72 -23.73
N LEU A 249 4.27 -3.22 -24.73
CA LEU A 249 2.91 -2.80 -24.98
C LEU A 249 1.96 -3.37 -23.91
N PRO A 250 0.84 -2.67 -23.59
CA PRO A 250 -0.17 -3.21 -22.67
C PRO A 250 -0.70 -4.58 -23.08
N GLU A 251 -0.87 -4.82 -24.38
CA GLU A 251 -1.31 -6.10 -24.95
C GLU A 251 -0.32 -7.23 -24.65
N GLU A 252 0.95 -6.97 -24.83
CA GLU A 252 2.04 -7.92 -24.57
C GLU A 252 2.18 -8.18 -23.07
N LEU A 253 2.16 -7.12 -22.25
CA LEU A 253 2.25 -7.23 -20.79
C LEU A 253 1.08 -8.02 -20.21
N CYS A 254 -0.13 -7.85 -20.77
CA CYS A 254 -1.36 -8.51 -20.34
C CYS A 254 -1.70 -9.74 -21.18
N GLU A 255 -0.78 -10.26 -21.99
CA GLU A 255 -1.00 -11.48 -22.79
C GLU A 255 -1.51 -12.63 -21.88
N ASN A 256 -2.53 -13.36 -22.36
CA ASN A 256 -3.23 -14.43 -21.63
C ASN A 256 -3.98 -13.97 -20.35
N LEU A 257 -4.20 -12.67 -20.17
CA LEU A 257 -5.10 -12.13 -19.15
C LEU A 257 -6.40 -11.64 -19.79
N PRO A 258 -7.49 -11.51 -19.00
CA PRO A 258 -8.72 -10.86 -19.48
C PRO A 258 -8.45 -9.45 -20.02
N GLY A 259 -9.19 -9.07 -21.08
CA GLY A 259 -8.98 -7.81 -21.78
C GLY A 259 -9.07 -6.56 -20.91
N GLU A 260 -9.79 -6.64 -19.81
CA GLU A 260 -9.95 -5.57 -18.84
C GLU A 260 -8.62 -5.14 -18.20
N PHE A 261 -7.64 -6.05 -18.09
CA PHE A 261 -6.27 -5.72 -17.62
C PHE A 261 -5.53 -4.88 -18.69
N THR A 262 -5.70 -5.22 -19.95
CA THR A 262 -5.14 -4.45 -21.08
C THR A 262 -5.77 -3.06 -21.12
N ASP A 263 -7.10 -2.97 -21.01
CA ASP A 263 -7.83 -1.71 -21.01
C ASP A 263 -7.42 -0.82 -19.83
N TYR A 264 -7.26 -1.41 -18.64
CA TYR A 264 -6.72 -0.72 -17.47
C TYR A 264 -5.33 -0.11 -17.77
N MET A 265 -4.39 -0.93 -18.25
CA MET A 265 -3.02 -0.48 -18.53
C MET A 265 -2.96 0.57 -19.65
N LYS A 266 -3.75 0.42 -20.71
CA LYS A 266 -3.87 1.44 -21.76
C LYS A 266 -4.34 2.77 -21.19
N TYR A 267 -5.39 2.73 -20.37
CA TYR A 267 -5.96 3.93 -19.77
C TYR A 267 -4.94 4.66 -18.88
N VAL A 268 -4.32 3.95 -17.94
CA VAL A 268 -3.41 4.60 -16.96
C VAL A 268 -2.11 5.09 -17.59
N LYS A 269 -1.57 4.39 -18.61
CA LYS A 269 -0.37 4.82 -19.34
C LYS A 269 -0.61 6.07 -20.21
N ASN A 270 -1.85 6.36 -20.61
CA ASN A 270 -2.22 7.53 -21.39
C ASN A 270 -2.59 8.77 -20.56
N LEU A 271 -2.76 8.63 -19.25
CA LEU A 271 -3.09 9.75 -18.37
C LEU A 271 -2.01 10.84 -18.40
N LYS A 272 -2.43 12.10 -18.53
CA LYS A 272 -1.56 13.26 -18.41
C LYS A 272 -1.21 13.55 -16.94
N PHE A 273 -0.18 14.36 -16.71
CA PHE A 273 0.35 14.66 -15.37
C PHE A 273 -0.71 15.24 -14.41
N GLU A 274 -1.51 16.18 -14.88
CA GLU A 274 -2.52 16.87 -14.05
C GLU A 274 -3.93 16.27 -14.22
N GLU A 275 -4.08 15.29 -15.13
CA GLU A 275 -5.38 14.74 -15.47
C GLU A 275 -6.07 14.09 -14.26
N ASN A 276 -7.37 14.32 -14.15
CA ASN A 276 -8.19 13.67 -13.13
C ASN A 276 -8.63 12.29 -13.62
N PRO A 277 -8.14 11.19 -13.00
CA PRO A 277 -8.50 9.86 -13.46
C PRO A 277 -9.99 9.55 -13.26
N ASN A 278 -10.56 8.76 -14.16
CA ASN A 278 -11.89 8.19 -14.00
C ASN A 278 -11.81 6.89 -13.20
N TYR A 279 -11.82 6.99 -11.87
CA TYR A 279 -11.76 5.84 -10.97
C TYR A 279 -12.99 4.94 -11.10
N GLY A 280 -14.17 5.52 -11.40
CA GLY A 280 -15.39 4.76 -11.65
C GLY A 280 -15.24 3.82 -12.84
N TYR A 281 -14.66 4.30 -13.94
CA TYR A 281 -14.32 3.46 -15.10
C TYR A 281 -13.37 2.33 -14.73
N LEU A 282 -12.25 2.65 -14.05
CA LEU A 282 -11.24 1.66 -13.67
C LEU A 282 -11.82 0.58 -12.74
N ARG A 283 -12.62 0.98 -11.75
CA ARG A 283 -13.32 0.06 -10.86
C ARG A 283 -14.31 -0.83 -11.63
N ASN A 284 -15.07 -0.22 -12.54
CA ASN A 284 -16.09 -0.92 -13.29
C ASN A 284 -15.52 -2.01 -14.21
N LEU A 285 -14.29 -1.88 -14.72
CA LEU A 285 -13.62 -2.95 -15.46
C LEU A 285 -13.64 -4.26 -14.66
N PHE A 286 -13.24 -4.22 -13.39
CA PHE A 286 -13.18 -5.42 -12.53
C PHE A 286 -14.55 -5.86 -12.03
N VAL A 287 -15.51 -4.95 -11.83
CA VAL A 287 -16.91 -5.31 -11.53
C VAL A 287 -17.55 -6.07 -12.69
N GLN A 288 -17.39 -5.59 -13.92
CA GLN A 288 -17.91 -6.29 -15.11
C GLN A 288 -17.21 -7.63 -15.32
N LEU A 289 -15.91 -7.69 -15.05
CA LEU A 289 -15.13 -8.92 -15.14
C LEU A 289 -15.61 -9.97 -14.13
N MET A 290 -15.94 -9.59 -12.91
CA MET A 290 -16.59 -10.48 -11.93
C MET A 290 -17.93 -10.99 -12.41
N LYS A 291 -18.78 -10.09 -12.93
CA LYS A 291 -20.12 -10.47 -13.45
C LYS A 291 -20.02 -11.46 -14.61
N LYS A 292 -19.08 -11.28 -15.53
CA LYS A 292 -18.81 -12.23 -16.64
C LYS A 292 -18.45 -13.63 -16.13
N GLN A 293 -17.88 -13.73 -14.94
CA GLN A 293 -17.52 -15.00 -14.28
C GLN A 293 -18.61 -15.52 -13.33
N GLY A 294 -19.81 -14.92 -13.35
CA GLY A 294 -20.94 -15.33 -12.53
C GLY A 294 -20.88 -14.91 -11.06
N PHE A 295 -20.00 -13.95 -10.72
CA PHE A 295 -19.91 -13.39 -9.37
C PHE A 295 -20.66 -12.05 -9.28
N GLU A 296 -21.46 -11.88 -8.22
CA GLU A 296 -22.15 -10.61 -7.94
C GLU A 296 -21.38 -9.78 -6.90
N GLU A 297 -21.27 -8.48 -7.16
CA GLU A 297 -20.69 -7.54 -6.20
C GLU A 297 -21.53 -7.50 -4.91
N GLY A 298 -20.87 -7.55 -3.76
CA GLY A 298 -21.53 -7.53 -2.44
C GLY A 298 -21.99 -8.91 -1.93
N THR A 299 -21.94 -9.96 -2.75
CA THR A 299 -22.21 -11.34 -2.33
C THR A 299 -20.95 -12.20 -2.25
N CYS A 300 -19.85 -11.76 -2.87
CA CYS A 300 -18.58 -12.45 -2.92
C CYS A 300 -17.68 -12.07 -1.75
N PHE A 301 -17.06 -13.07 -1.14
CA PHE A 301 -16.05 -12.92 -0.10
C PHE A 301 -14.70 -13.42 -0.59
N PHE A 302 -13.63 -12.82 -0.07
CA PHE A 302 -12.29 -13.32 -0.30
C PHE A 302 -12.15 -14.77 0.16
N SER A 303 -11.39 -15.57 -0.57
CA SER A 303 -11.17 -16.98 -0.30
C SER A 303 -10.47 -17.26 1.06
N TRP A 304 -9.84 -16.25 1.65
CA TRP A 304 -9.24 -16.36 2.99
C TRP A 304 -10.17 -15.98 4.13
N VAL A 305 -11.40 -15.58 3.83
CA VAL A 305 -12.40 -15.17 4.83
C VAL A 305 -13.28 -16.37 5.19
N ASN A 306 -13.26 -16.77 6.46
CA ASN A 306 -14.15 -17.83 6.94
C ASN A 306 -15.55 -17.23 7.21
N ILE A 307 -16.49 -17.55 6.34
CA ILE A 307 -17.86 -17.03 6.35
C ILE A 307 -18.60 -17.37 7.66
N ASN A 308 -18.27 -18.48 8.32
CA ASN A 308 -18.92 -18.92 9.56
C ASN A 308 -18.64 -17.96 10.75
N ASN A 309 -17.63 -17.11 10.66
CA ASN A 309 -17.24 -16.17 11.72
C ASN A 309 -17.65 -14.71 11.42
N ILE A 310 -18.44 -14.47 10.37
CA ILE A 310 -18.78 -13.12 9.93
C ILE A 310 -20.19 -12.73 10.37
N ASN A 311 -20.30 -11.59 11.04
CA ASN A 311 -21.59 -10.93 11.21
C ASN A 311 -21.97 -10.19 9.91
N ILE A 312 -22.71 -10.90 9.04
CA ILE A 312 -23.11 -10.45 7.68
C ILE A 312 -23.80 -9.08 7.70
N ASN A 313 -24.48 -8.72 8.79
CA ASN A 313 -25.16 -7.43 8.93
C ASN A 313 -24.20 -6.25 9.03
N ASN A 314 -23.00 -6.45 9.57
CA ASN A 314 -21.97 -5.39 9.64
C ASN A 314 -21.37 -5.10 8.26
N ILE A 315 -21.17 -6.12 7.43
CA ILE A 315 -20.59 -5.97 6.08
C ILE A 315 -21.59 -5.25 5.15
N LYS A 316 -22.88 -5.61 5.19
CA LYS A 316 -23.90 -4.95 4.37
C LYS A 316 -24.07 -3.44 4.70
N ARG A 317 -23.82 -3.04 5.94
CA ARG A 317 -23.83 -1.63 6.33
C ARG A 317 -22.62 -0.84 5.80
N GLN A 318 -21.47 -1.51 5.66
CA GLN A 318 -20.23 -0.88 5.19
C GLN A 318 -20.13 -0.79 3.65
N MET A 319 -20.83 -1.68 2.93
CA MET A 319 -20.89 -1.68 1.44
C MET A 319 -21.98 -0.76 0.87
N LYS A 320 -22.83 -0.16 1.70
CA LYS A 320 -23.92 0.74 1.29
C LYS A 320 -23.57 2.22 1.38
N ILE A 321 -22.27 2.58 1.37
CA ILE A 321 -21.84 3.99 1.32
C ILE A 321 -21.32 4.34 -0.06
#